data_7557f53c677bd55de6780d5bd1c387f7
#
_entry.id   7557f53c677bd55de6780d5bd1c387f7
#
_cell.length_a   1.000
_cell.length_b   1.000
_cell.length_c   1.000
_cell.angle_alpha   90.00
_cell.angle_beta   90.00
_cell.angle_gamma   90.00
#
_symmetry.space_group_name_H-M   'P 1'
#
loop_
_entity.id
_entity.type
_entity.pdbx_description
1 polymer ?
#
loop_
_entity_poly.entity_id
_entity_poly.type
_entity_poly.pdbx_seq_one_letter_code
_entity_poly.pdbx_strand_id
1 'polypeptide(L)'
;MKNTTSRQIPKQQIAHQLEYIEQVSRRNALLPEQQWFFCQTFGCQQNEADTERIAGMLRDMGYQRTEDYTKANVIVVNTCAVREHAEKRVFGMMGKYTHLKDSRDDLVICMCGCMVQQEHITEKIKKSYPRVDIVFGTHMQWRFPELLLHRLSGSKRIFEISGDPKGEIAEGLPVQRGEGCHAWLSIMYGCNNFCTYCIVPYVRGRERSRQPEDIEAELRCLVEEGYKDITLLGQNVNSYGKDLGIGMDFSDLLARLDAVPGEYRLRFMTSHPKDASEKLFRTMAEGTHISHQLHLPFQSGSNEILKRMNRGYTKEAYLSLLAAAKTYMPDLVLSSDIIVGFPGETE
;
A
#
# COMPACT_ATOMS: atom_id res chain seq x y z
N MET A 1 -22.72 3.80 17.56
CA MET A 1 -21.67 3.44 16.60
C MET A 1 -20.85 2.33 17.24
N LYS A 2 -20.81 1.11 16.68
CA LYS A 2 -19.98 0.03 17.23
C LYS A 2 -18.52 0.36 16.94
N ASN A 3 -17.70 0.51 17.98
CA ASN A 3 -16.25 0.64 17.87
C ASN A 3 -15.71 -0.55 17.08
N THR A 4 -15.29 -0.31 15.86
CA THR A 4 -14.56 -1.29 15.05
C THR A 4 -13.08 -1.05 15.29
N THR A 5 -12.55 -1.59 16.39
CA THR A 5 -11.11 -1.70 16.60
C THR A 5 -10.47 -2.38 15.38
N SER A 6 -9.40 -1.80 14.87
CA SER A 6 -8.54 -2.39 13.84
C SER A 6 -8.21 -3.84 14.24
N ARG A 7 -8.60 -4.80 13.39
CA ARG A 7 -8.32 -6.21 13.64
C ARG A 7 -6.91 -6.53 13.15
N GLN A 8 -6.03 -6.88 14.05
CA GLN A 8 -4.76 -7.51 13.71
C GLN A 8 -4.98 -8.99 13.43
N ILE A 9 -4.23 -9.52 12.46
CA ILE A 9 -4.13 -10.97 12.24
C ILE A 9 -3.56 -11.60 13.51
N PRO A 10 -4.19 -12.67 14.05
CA PRO A 10 -3.68 -13.36 15.22
C PRO A 10 -2.23 -13.82 15.04
N LYS A 11 -1.39 -13.62 16.07
CA LYS A 11 0.03 -14.03 16.02
C LYS A 11 0.24 -15.48 15.60
N GLN A 12 -0.68 -16.37 15.97
CA GLN A 12 -0.65 -17.78 15.56
C GLN A 12 -0.77 -17.93 14.04
N GLN A 13 -1.62 -17.15 13.36
CA GLN A 13 -1.75 -17.19 11.91
C GLN A 13 -0.49 -16.64 11.21
N ILE A 14 0.12 -15.61 11.78
CA ILE A 14 1.42 -15.11 11.28
C ILE A 14 2.51 -16.17 11.46
N ALA A 15 2.55 -16.86 12.61
CA ALA A 15 3.49 -17.96 12.83
C ALA A 15 3.33 -19.06 11.78
N HIS A 16 2.11 -19.45 11.42
CA HIS A 16 1.88 -20.41 10.33
C HIS A 16 2.41 -19.89 8.98
N GLN A 17 2.29 -18.58 8.69
CA GLN A 17 2.87 -18.05 7.45
C GLN A 17 4.41 -18.14 7.46
N LEU A 18 5.04 -17.90 8.60
CA LEU A 18 6.50 -18.09 8.75
C LEU A 18 6.90 -19.56 8.58
N GLU A 19 6.10 -20.51 9.07
CA GLU A 19 6.30 -21.94 8.82
C GLU A 19 6.19 -22.28 7.32
N TYR A 20 5.24 -21.68 6.59
CA TYR A 20 5.13 -21.85 5.14
C TYR A 20 6.34 -21.27 4.40
N ILE A 21 6.86 -20.12 4.84
CA ILE A 21 8.11 -19.54 4.31
C ILE A 21 9.25 -20.55 4.48
N GLU A 22 9.41 -21.12 5.67
CA GLU A 22 10.45 -22.10 5.95
C GLU A 22 10.32 -23.38 5.09
N GLN A 23 9.09 -23.87 4.90
CA GLN A 23 8.84 -25.03 4.06
C GLN A 23 9.25 -24.79 2.61
N VAL A 24 8.91 -23.61 2.04
CA VAL A 24 9.33 -23.24 0.69
C VAL A 24 10.83 -23.05 0.61
N SER A 25 11.46 -22.45 1.61
CA SER A 25 12.91 -22.27 1.70
C SER A 25 13.64 -23.61 1.70
N ARG A 26 13.21 -24.56 2.54
CA ARG A 26 13.77 -25.92 2.56
C ARG A 26 13.61 -26.63 1.22
N ARG A 27 12.45 -26.51 0.57
CA ARG A 27 12.22 -27.05 -0.77
C ARG A 27 13.20 -26.45 -1.79
N ASN A 28 13.36 -25.14 -1.81
CA ASN A 28 14.24 -24.45 -2.76
C ASN A 28 15.72 -24.80 -2.53
N ALA A 29 16.13 -25.00 -1.27
CA ALA A 29 17.50 -25.43 -0.92
C ALA A 29 17.87 -26.83 -1.44
N LEU A 30 16.88 -27.68 -1.77
CA LEU A 30 17.10 -28.99 -2.36
C LEU A 30 17.19 -28.97 -3.89
N LEU A 31 16.86 -27.84 -4.53
CA LEU A 31 16.95 -27.70 -5.97
C LEU A 31 18.39 -27.43 -6.41
N PRO A 32 18.83 -27.97 -7.56
CA PRO A 32 20.20 -27.82 -8.02
C PRO A 32 20.54 -26.39 -8.47
N GLU A 33 19.51 -25.60 -8.84
CA GLU A 33 19.66 -24.26 -9.38
C GLU A 33 19.07 -23.21 -8.43
N GLN A 34 19.71 -22.03 -8.40
CA GLN A 34 19.20 -20.87 -7.67
C GLN A 34 17.82 -20.50 -8.20
N GLN A 35 16.88 -20.31 -7.27
CA GLN A 35 15.53 -19.87 -7.59
C GLN A 35 15.46 -18.34 -7.62
N TRP A 36 14.77 -17.79 -8.62
CA TRP A 36 14.68 -16.35 -8.87
C TRP A 36 13.24 -15.86 -8.85
N PHE A 37 13.04 -14.64 -8.39
CA PHE A 37 11.75 -13.96 -8.51
C PHE A 37 11.89 -12.61 -9.21
N PHE A 38 10.83 -12.23 -9.91
CA PHE A 38 10.67 -10.93 -10.55
C PHE A 38 9.39 -10.29 -10.06
N CYS A 39 9.45 -9.01 -9.65
CA CYS A 39 8.28 -8.23 -9.27
C CYS A 39 8.10 -7.04 -10.20
N GLN A 40 6.89 -6.91 -10.74
CA GLN A 40 6.48 -5.76 -11.53
C GLN A 40 5.36 -5.02 -10.80
N THR A 41 5.63 -3.78 -10.38
CA THR A 41 4.63 -2.93 -9.73
C THR A 41 4.02 -1.96 -10.73
N PHE A 42 2.70 -1.91 -10.75
CA PHE A 42 1.92 -0.90 -11.45
C PHE A 42 1.07 -0.18 -10.41
N GLY A 43 1.40 1.07 -10.07
CA GLY A 43 0.55 1.74 -9.10
C GLY A 43 1.13 2.95 -8.40
N CYS A 44 0.70 3.11 -7.15
CA CYS A 44 1.12 4.16 -6.24
C CYS A 44 2.16 3.63 -5.24
N GLN A 45 2.67 4.52 -4.40
CA GLN A 45 3.64 4.20 -3.34
C GLN A 45 3.17 3.07 -2.42
N GLN A 46 1.85 2.97 -2.15
CA GLN A 46 1.33 1.85 -1.37
C GLN A 46 1.49 0.50 -2.09
N ASN A 47 1.39 0.47 -3.42
CA ASN A 47 1.68 -0.76 -4.17
C ASN A 47 3.18 -1.11 -4.12
N GLU A 48 4.07 -0.11 -4.11
CA GLU A 48 5.51 -0.34 -3.92
C GLU A 48 5.79 -0.96 -2.53
N ALA A 49 5.25 -0.38 -1.46
CA ALA A 49 5.37 -0.93 -0.11
C ALA A 49 4.75 -2.36 0.00
N ASP A 50 3.64 -2.62 -0.68
CA ASP A 50 3.03 -3.95 -0.76
C ASP A 50 3.97 -4.94 -1.48
N THR A 51 4.66 -4.50 -2.55
CA THR A 51 5.63 -5.32 -3.28
C THR A 51 6.89 -5.60 -2.44
N GLU A 52 7.37 -4.65 -1.65
CA GLU A 52 8.50 -4.85 -0.72
C GLU A 52 8.20 -5.96 0.30
N ARG A 53 6.95 -6.05 0.80
CA ARG A 53 6.51 -7.13 1.69
C ARG A 53 6.49 -8.48 0.96
N ILE A 54 5.97 -8.54 -0.26
CA ILE A 54 5.98 -9.78 -1.07
C ILE A 54 7.41 -10.20 -1.38
N ALA A 55 8.28 -9.25 -1.73
CA ALA A 55 9.69 -9.51 -2.00
C ALA A 55 10.44 -10.04 -0.76
N GLY A 56 10.14 -9.49 0.43
CA GLY A 56 10.68 -9.99 1.69
C GLY A 56 10.31 -11.45 1.96
N MET A 57 9.04 -11.79 1.78
CA MET A 57 8.59 -13.18 1.91
C MET A 57 9.29 -14.10 0.89
N LEU A 58 9.43 -13.68 -0.36
CA LEU A 58 10.12 -14.48 -1.41
C LEU A 58 11.62 -14.64 -1.10
N ARG A 59 12.29 -13.58 -0.65
CA ARG A 59 13.69 -13.66 -0.22
C ARG A 59 13.88 -14.70 0.88
N ASP A 60 13.04 -14.67 1.91
CA ASP A 60 13.14 -15.60 3.04
C ASP A 60 12.70 -17.03 2.67
N MET A 61 11.96 -17.19 1.58
CA MET A 61 11.71 -18.48 0.92
C MET A 61 12.89 -19.00 0.09
N GLY A 62 14.03 -18.27 0.05
CA GLY A 62 15.23 -18.67 -0.68
C GLY A 62 15.26 -18.29 -2.16
N TYR A 63 14.36 -17.41 -2.61
CA TYR A 63 14.43 -16.83 -3.95
C TYR A 63 15.35 -15.59 -3.94
N GLN A 64 16.12 -15.40 -5.02
CA GLN A 64 16.85 -14.16 -5.27
C GLN A 64 16.07 -13.26 -6.24
N ARG A 65 16.17 -11.95 -6.05
CA ARG A 65 15.52 -10.99 -6.95
C ARG A 65 16.28 -10.89 -8.27
N THR A 66 15.55 -10.78 -9.37
CA THR A 66 16.10 -10.51 -10.71
C THR A 66 15.30 -9.40 -11.39
N GLU A 67 15.98 -8.60 -12.23
CA GLU A 67 15.35 -7.63 -13.12
C GLU A 67 15.01 -8.23 -14.50
N ASP A 68 15.45 -9.45 -14.76
CA ASP A 68 15.16 -10.21 -15.98
C ASP A 68 14.06 -11.24 -15.72
N TYR A 69 12.83 -10.91 -16.11
CA TYR A 69 11.67 -11.79 -15.91
C TYR A 69 11.81 -13.17 -16.60
N THR A 70 12.68 -13.29 -17.61
CA THR A 70 12.88 -14.58 -18.30
C THR A 70 13.60 -15.61 -17.45
N LYS A 71 14.38 -15.16 -16.46
CA LYS A 71 15.08 -16.02 -15.49
C LYS A 71 14.21 -16.40 -14.28
N ALA A 72 13.13 -15.67 -14.05
CA ALA A 72 12.32 -15.85 -12.84
C ALA A 72 11.61 -17.20 -12.82
N ASN A 73 11.56 -17.83 -11.65
CA ASN A 73 10.71 -18.99 -11.33
C ASN A 73 9.37 -18.53 -10.73
N VAL A 74 9.34 -17.32 -10.15
CA VAL A 74 8.12 -16.67 -9.67
C VAL A 74 8.05 -15.25 -10.22
N ILE A 75 6.97 -14.93 -10.94
CA ILE A 75 6.66 -13.57 -11.40
C ILE A 75 5.48 -13.06 -10.59
N VAL A 76 5.63 -11.91 -9.95
CA VAL A 76 4.55 -11.22 -9.22
C VAL A 76 4.23 -9.89 -9.90
N VAL A 77 2.98 -9.72 -10.29
CA VAL A 77 2.46 -8.50 -10.90
C VAL A 77 1.52 -7.83 -9.91
N ASN A 78 1.99 -6.76 -9.27
CA ASN A 78 1.20 -5.96 -8.33
C ASN A 78 0.51 -4.81 -9.10
N THR A 79 -0.81 -4.72 -8.97
CA THR A 79 -1.67 -3.98 -9.89
C THR A 79 -2.46 -2.86 -9.21
N CYS A 80 -2.73 -1.78 -9.97
CA CYS A 80 -3.47 -0.61 -9.51
C CYS A 80 -4.83 -0.50 -10.21
N ALA A 81 -5.85 -0.03 -9.47
CA ALA A 81 -7.21 0.19 -9.98
C ALA A 81 -7.51 1.66 -10.34
N VAL A 82 -6.56 2.58 -10.11
CA VAL A 82 -6.84 4.03 -10.18
C VAL A 82 -6.86 4.58 -11.61
N ARG A 83 -6.18 3.92 -12.56
CA ARG A 83 -6.02 4.43 -13.93
C ARG A 83 -6.33 3.35 -14.95
N GLU A 84 -7.27 3.61 -15.87
CA GLU A 84 -7.62 2.69 -16.95
C GLU A 84 -6.41 2.31 -17.83
N HIS A 85 -5.51 3.26 -18.12
CA HIS A 85 -4.27 2.98 -18.84
C HIS A 85 -3.35 1.97 -18.13
N ALA A 86 -3.42 1.90 -16.80
CA ALA A 86 -2.65 0.89 -16.05
C ALA A 86 -3.17 -0.51 -16.36
N GLU A 87 -4.49 -0.70 -16.49
CA GLU A 87 -5.08 -1.98 -16.85
C GLU A 87 -4.59 -2.49 -18.21
N LYS A 88 -4.62 -1.63 -19.25
CA LYS A 88 -4.13 -2.00 -20.59
C LYS A 88 -2.64 -2.41 -20.57
N ARG A 89 -1.82 -1.68 -19.81
CA ARG A 89 -0.39 -2.00 -19.66
C ARG A 89 -0.18 -3.33 -18.93
N VAL A 90 -0.91 -3.58 -17.85
CA VAL A 90 -0.86 -4.83 -17.09
C VAL A 90 -1.19 -6.01 -18.02
N PHE A 91 -2.31 -5.97 -18.72
CA PHE A 91 -2.71 -7.07 -19.59
C PHE A 91 -1.77 -7.25 -20.78
N GLY A 92 -1.18 -6.18 -21.33
CA GLY A 92 -0.14 -6.27 -22.35
C GLY A 92 1.12 -7.00 -21.85
N MET A 93 1.56 -6.73 -20.60
CA MET A 93 2.69 -7.44 -19.99
C MET A 93 2.33 -8.88 -19.65
N MET A 94 1.11 -9.13 -19.17
CA MET A 94 0.64 -10.49 -18.88
C MET A 94 0.70 -11.41 -20.09
N GLY A 95 0.46 -10.88 -21.30
CA GLY A 95 0.66 -11.65 -22.54
C GLY A 95 2.08 -12.19 -22.68
N LYS A 96 3.09 -11.36 -22.38
CA LYS A 96 4.50 -11.78 -22.43
C LYS A 96 4.84 -12.85 -21.38
N TYR A 97 4.36 -12.68 -20.14
CA TYR A 97 4.64 -13.63 -19.05
C TYR A 97 3.95 -14.97 -19.28
N THR A 98 2.70 -14.95 -19.75
CA THR A 98 1.97 -16.19 -20.05
C THR A 98 2.58 -16.94 -21.25
N HIS A 99 3.11 -16.23 -22.26
CA HIS A 99 3.83 -16.85 -23.36
C HIS A 99 5.15 -17.51 -22.90
N LEU A 100 5.89 -16.86 -21.98
CA LEU A 100 7.09 -17.48 -21.38
C LEU A 100 6.78 -18.83 -20.73
N LYS A 101 5.61 -18.93 -20.09
CA LYS A 101 5.17 -20.19 -19.45
C LYS A 101 4.86 -21.31 -20.43
N ASP A 102 4.71 -21.06 -21.71
CA ASP A 102 4.56 -22.10 -22.74
C ASP A 102 5.79 -23.01 -22.87
N SER A 103 6.97 -22.48 -22.51
CA SER A 103 8.27 -23.19 -22.51
C SER A 103 8.82 -23.48 -21.11
N ARG A 104 8.13 -23.04 -20.03
CA ARG A 104 8.60 -23.14 -18.64
C ARG A 104 7.49 -23.56 -17.70
N ASP A 105 7.33 -24.87 -17.50
CA ASP A 105 6.31 -25.42 -16.59
C ASP A 105 6.58 -25.11 -15.11
N ASP A 106 7.85 -24.85 -14.76
CA ASP A 106 8.30 -24.47 -13.41
C ASP A 106 7.89 -23.05 -13.01
N LEU A 107 7.56 -22.19 -13.99
CA LEU A 107 7.21 -20.78 -13.75
C LEU A 107 5.86 -20.65 -13.03
N VAL A 108 5.82 -19.89 -11.93
CA VAL A 108 4.60 -19.49 -11.24
C VAL A 108 4.32 -18.01 -11.51
N ILE A 109 3.13 -17.71 -12.02
CA ILE A 109 2.69 -16.34 -12.32
C ILE A 109 1.61 -15.92 -11.31
N CYS A 110 1.89 -14.84 -10.56
CA CYS A 110 1.01 -14.28 -9.54
C CYS A 110 0.51 -12.90 -9.96
N MET A 111 -0.76 -12.61 -9.74
CA MET A 111 -1.33 -11.27 -9.86
C MET A 111 -1.96 -10.84 -8.53
N CYS A 112 -1.67 -9.61 -8.11
CA CYS A 112 -2.21 -9.07 -6.86
C CYS A 112 -2.48 -7.57 -6.95
N GLY A 113 -2.89 -6.98 -5.84
CA GLY A 113 -3.11 -5.54 -5.72
C GLY A 113 -4.55 -5.09 -5.93
N CYS A 114 -4.73 -3.79 -6.15
CA CYS A 114 -6.07 -3.18 -6.17
C CYS A 114 -6.92 -3.63 -7.37
N MET A 115 -6.30 -3.84 -8.53
CA MET A 115 -7.05 -4.15 -9.75
C MET A 115 -7.78 -5.49 -9.66
N VAL A 116 -7.13 -6.52 -9.10
CA VAL A 116 -7.71 -7.86 -8.98
C VAL A 116 -8.84 -7.94 -7.95
N GLN A 117 -9.01 -6.91 -7.13
CA GLN A 117 -10.15 -6.82 -6.20
C GLN A 117 -11.49 -6.54 -6.92
N GLN A 118 -11.46 -6.14 -8.18
CA GLN A 118 -12.63 -5.88 -8.99
C GLN A 118 -13.11 -7.18 -9.64
N GLU A 119 -14.39 -7.54 -9.45
CA GLU A 119 -14.97 -8.80 -9.92
C GLU A 119 -14.81 -9.03 -11.43
N HIS A 120 -15.10 -8.00 -12.26
CA HIS A 120 -14.97 -8.10 -13.72
C HIS A 120 -13.54 -8.39 -14.19
N ILE A 121 -12.54 -7.88 -13.46
CA ILE A 121 -11.11 -8.15 -13.71
C ILE A 121 -10.78 -9.61 -13.37
N THR A 122 -11.22 -10.06 -12.20
CA THR A 122 -11.01 -11.44 -11.75
C THR A 122 -11.64 -12.44 -12.73
N GLU A 123 -12.85 -12.17 -13.21
CA GLU A 123 -13.51 -12.99 -14.22
C GLU A 123 -12.77 -12.96 -15.57
N LYS A 124 -12.26 -11.80 -15.98
CA LYS A 124 -11.42 -11.66 -17.17
C LYS A 124 -10.14 -12.50 -17.05
N ILE A 125 -9.46 -12.47 -15.88
CA ILE A 125 -8.27 -13.28 -15.64
C ILE A 125 -8.59 -14.77 -15.69
N LYS A 126 -9.69 -15.20 -15.07
CA LYS A 126 -10.14 -16.60 -15.10
C LYS A 126 -10.34 -17.11 -16.53
N LYS A 127 -11.00 -16.32 -17.39
CA LYS A 127 -11.39 -16.70 -18.75
C LYS A 127 -10.24 -16.55 -19.77
N SER A 128 -9.52 -15.43 -19.72
CA SER A 128 -8.60 -15.04 -20.80
C SER A 128 -7.11 -15.28 -20.47
N TYR A 129 -6.77 -15.54 -19.21
CA TYR A 129 -5.38 -15.76 -18.78
C TYR A 129 -5.24 -17.07 -17.99
N PRO A 130 -5.48 -18.23 -18.61
CA PRO A 130 -5.48 -19.54 -17.94
C PRO A 130 -4.13 -19.93 -17.32
N ARG A 131 -3.04 -19.29 -17.76
CA ARG A 131 -1.67 -19.53 -17.29
C ARG A 131 -1.30 -18.76 -16.01
N VAL A 132 -2.14 -17.84 -15.54
CA VAL A 132 -1.96 -17.19 -14.24
C VAL A 132 -2.30 -18.19 -13.14
N ASP A 133 -1.37 -18.41 -12.22
CA ASP A 133 -1.47 -19.45 -11.19
C ASP A 133 -2.17 -18.98 -9.92
N ILE A 134 -1.77 -17.80 -9.44
CA ILE A 134 -2.25 -17.25 -8.15
C ILE A 134 -2.77 -15.84 -8.38
N VAL A 135 -3.98 -15.59 -7.92
CA VAL A 135 -4.59 -14.25 -7.90
C VAL A 135 -5.06 -13.97 -6.48
N PHE A 136 -4.56 -12.90 -5.86
CA PHE A 136 -4.94 -12.56 -4.50
C PHE A 136 -5.16 -11.06 -4.32
N GLY A 137 -6.19 -10.73 -3.54
CA GLY A 137 -6.59 -9.35 -3.24
C GLY A 137 -5.66 -8.67 -2.24
N THR A 138 -5.86 -7.35 -2.09
CA THR A 138 -5.08 -6.50 -1.17
C THR A 138 -5.15 -6.95 0.30
N HIS A 139 -6.25 -7.57 0.71
CA HIS A 139 -6.47 -8.07 2.07
C HIS A 139 -5.87 -9.46 2.32
N MET A 140 -5.47 -10.18 1.27
CA MET A 140 -4.96 -11.54 1.34
C MET A 140 -3.45 -11.65 1.14
N GLN A 141 -2.77 -10.52 1.01
CA GLN A 141 -1.33 -10.46 0.73
C GLN A 141 -0.49 -11.20 1.79
N TRP A 142 -0.89 -11.15 3.04
CA TRP A 142 -0.21 -11.82 4.13
C TRP A 142 -0.24 -13.35 4.04
N ARG A 143 -1.20 -13.93 3.27
CA ARG A 143 -1.29 -15.38 3.02
C ARG A 143 -0.47 -15.83 1.81
N PHE A 144 0.27 -14.95 1.19
CA PHE A 144 1.05 -15.30 -0.01
C PHE A 144 1.98 -16.51 0.19
N PRO A 145 2.66 -16.72 1.35
CA PRO A 145 3.45 -17.92 1.59
C PRO A 145 2.66 -19.22 1.48
N GLU A 146 1.50 -19.28 2.11
CA GLU A 146 0.57 -20.41 2.03
C GLU A 146 0.13 -20.68 0.58
N LEU A 147 -0.30 -19.62 -0.14
CA LEU A 147 -0.79 -19.73 -1.51
C LEU A 147 0.31 -20.25 -2.45
N LEU A 148 1.55 -19.74 -2.29
CA LEU A 148 2.68 -20.20 -3.08
C LEU A 148 3.03 -21.66 -2.79
N LEU A 149 3.11 -22.06 -1.53
CA LEU A 149 3.38 -23.44 -1.14
C LEU A 149 2.33 -24.40 -1.73
N HIS A 150 1.05 -24.06 -1.61
CA HIS A 150 -0.03 -24.89 -2.17
C HIS A 150 0.12 -25.03 -3.69
N ARG A 151 0.46 -23.94 -4.39
CA ARG A 151 0.68 -24.00 -5.84
C ARG A 151 1.88 -24.87 -6.20
N LEU A 152 2.99 -24.74 -5.49
CA LEU A 152 4.20 -25.56 -5.68
C LEU A 152 3.99 -27.04 -5.34
N SER A 153 3.02 -27.35 -4.49
CA SER A 153 2.61 -28.71 -4.11
C SER A 153 1.59 -29.35 -5.07
N GLY A 154 1.33 -28.72 -6.22
CA GLY A 154 0.47 -29.28 -7.27
C GLY A 154 -0.98 -28.80 -7.26
N SER A 155 -1.34 -27.83 -6.42
CA SER A 155 -2.68 -27.22 -6.47
C SER A 155 -2.96 -26.60 -7.82
N LYS A 156 -4.23 -26.63 -8.23
CA LYS A 156 -4.71 -25.90 -9.40
C LYS A 156 -4.59 -24.38 -9.17
N ARG A 157 -4.99 -23.60 -10.14
CA ARG A 157 -5.04 -22.12 -10.04
C ARG A 157 -5.75 -21.68 -8.76
N ILE A 158 -5.18 -20.72 -8.04
CA ILE A 158 -5.69 -20.21 -6.77
C ILE A 158 -6.21 -18.79 -6.96
N PHE A 159 -7.44 -18.53 -6.50
CA PHE A 159 -8.05 -17.20 -6.49
C PHE A 159 -8.51 -16.88 -5.07
N GLU A 160 -7.76 -16.00 -4.40
CA GLU A 160 -8.01 -15.62 -3.01
C GLU A 160 -8.35 -14.14 -2.93
N ILE A 161 -9.62 -13.82 -3.21
CA ILE A 161 -10.14 -12.46 -3.19
C ILE A 161 -11.08 -12.32 -2.00
N SER A 162 -10.69 -11.54 -1.00
CA SER A 162 -11.56 -11.26 0.14
C SER A 162 -12.67 -10.29 -0.24
N GLY A 163 -13.88 -10.64 0.13
CA GLY A 163 -15.04 -9.75 0.10
C GLY A 163 -15.22 -8.93 1.37
N ASP A 164 -14.42 -9.14 2.43
CA ASP A 164 -14.58 -8.39 3.69
C ASP A 164 -13.98 -6.97 3.56
N PRO A 165 -14.83 -5.92 3.53
CA PRO A 165 -14.36 -4.54 3.43
C PRO A 165 -13.64 -4.05 4.69
N LYS A 166 -13.72 -4.80 5.80
CA LYS A 166 -13.03 -4.42 7.05
C LYS A 166 -11.56 -4.76 6.99
N GLY A 167 -11.17 -5.88 6.36
CA GLY A 167 -9.81 -6.35 6.25
C GLY A 167 -9.09 -6.48 7.60
N GLU A 168 -7.91 -7.01 7.59
CA GLU A 168 -7.07 -7.20 8.78
C GLU A 168 -5.66 -6.67 8.50
N ILE A 169 -4.88 -6.39 9.54
CA ILE A 169 -3.50 -5.93 9.46
C ILE A 169 -2.59 -7.06 9.90
N ALA A 170 -1.64 -7.43 9.05
CA ALA A 170 -0.60 -8.41 9.35
C ALA A 170 0.68 -7.69 9.76
N GLU A 171 1.18 -8.00 10.95
CA GLU A 171 2.46 -7.52 11.48
C GLU A 171 3.45 -8.69 11.59
N GLY A 172 4.76 -8.39 11.50
CA GLY A 172 5.81 -9.39 11.72
C GLY A 172 6.14 -10.29 10.53
N LEU A 173 5.66 -9.96 9.32
CA LEU A 173 6.12 -10.62 8.10
C LEU A 173 7.36 -9.93 7.52
N PRO A 174 8.25 -10.69 6.84
CA PRO A 174 9.46 -10.14 6.23
C PRO A 174 9.18 -9.03 5.22
N VAL A 175 10.07 -8.05 5.16
CA VAL A 175 10.05 -6.96 4.16
C VAL A 175 11.42 -6.89 3.49
N GLN A 176 11.46 -6.74 2.18
CA GLN A 176 12.68 -6.43 1.44
C GLN A 176 12.53 -5.06 0.81
N ARG A 177 13.19 -4.10 1.39
CA ARG A 177 13.18 -2.73 0.89
C ARG A 177 14.14 -2.57 -0.29
N GLY A 178 13.90 -1.52 -1.08
CA GLY A 178 14.80 -1.15 -2.17
C GLY A 178 16.16 -0.67 -1.65
N GLU A 179 17.15 -0.68 -2.53
CA GLU A 179 18.44 -0.07 -2.27
C GLU A 179 18.31 1.46 -2.22
N GLY A 180 19.06 2.12 -1.33
CA GLY A 180 19.08 3.57 -1.21
C GLY A 180 18.72 4.09 0.18
N CYS A 181 18.47 5.40 0.27
CA CYS A 181 18.21 6.08 1.54
C CYS A 181 16.71 6.26 1.86
N HIS A 182 15.83 5.85 0.95
CA HIS A 182 14.37 6.06 1.07
C HIS A 182 13.65 4.77 1.49
N ALA A 183 12.67 4.91 2.40
CA ALA A 183 11.80 3.81 2.81
C ALA A 183 10.33 4.25 2.89
N TRP A 184 9.44 3.31 2.54
CA TRP A 184 8.00 3.43 2.75
C TRP A 184 7.61 2.84 4.11
N LEU A 185 6.86 3.59 4.92
CA LEU A 185 6.32 3.13 6.19
C LEU A 185 4.79 3.26 6.18
N SER A 186 4.11 2.18 5.91
CA SER A 186 2.64 2.16 5.94
C SER A 186 2.15 2.31 7.38
N ILE A 187 1.31 3.33 7.66
CA ILE A 187 0.75 3.57 8.98
C ILE A 187 -0.72 3.18 9.08
N MET A 188 -1.41 3.11 7.94
CA MET A 188 -2.82 2.74 7.85
C MET A 188 -3.20 2.27 6.46
N TYR A 189 -4.35 1.60 6.35
CA TYR A 189 -4.91 1.09 5.10
C TYR A 189 -6.39 1.47 4.97
N GLY A 190 -6.86 1.60 3.72
CA GLY A 190 -8.26 1.92 3.41
C GLY A 190 -8.63 3.38 3.60
N CYS A 191 -9.86 3.73 3.25
CA CYS A 191 -10.35 5.11 3.34
C CYS A 191 -11.88 5.13 3.52
N ASN A 192 -12.37 6.01 4.40
CA ASN A 192 -13.80 6.19 4.68
C ASN A 192 -14.41 7.44 4.02
N ASN A 193 -13.67 8.16 3.20
CA ASN A 193 -14.16 9.42 2.61
C ASN A 193 -15.19 9.22 1.49
N PHE A 194 -15.14 8.09 0.77
CA PHE A 194 -16.08 7.80 -0.33
C PHE A 194 -16.26 8.96 -1.32
N CYS A 195 -15.15 9.62 -1.68
CA CYS A 195 -15.19 10.60 -2.77
C CYS A 195 -15.74 9.92 -4.03
N THR A 196 -16.65 10.58 -4.74
CA THR A 196 -17.49 9.93 -5.78
C THR A 196 -16.70 9.37 -6.98
N TYR A 197 -15.48 9.85 -7.18
CA TYR A 197 -14.57 9.39 -8.24
C TYR A 197 -13.57 8.33 -7.77
N CYS A 198 -13.57 7.97 -6.47
CA CYS A 198 -12.48 7.20 -5.88
C CYS A 198 -12.84 5.73 -5.68
N ILE A 199 -12.00 4.84 -6.25
CA ILE A 199 -12.14 3.40 -6.13
C ILE A 199 -11.59 2.83 -4.80
N VAL A 200 -10.78 3.59 -4.06
CA VAL A 200 -10.03 3.11 -2.89
C VAL A 200 -10.90 2.41 -1.85
N PRO A 201 -12.06 2.95 -1.39
CA PRO A 201 -12.88 2.27 -0.39
C PRO A 201 -13.36 0.87 -0.81
N TYR A 202 -13.46 0.64 -2.11
CA TYR A 202 -13.95 -0.63 -2.69
C TYR A 202 -12.85 -1.66 -2.89
N VAL A 203 -11.59 -1.22 -3.08
CA VAL A 203 -10.47 -2.13 -3.38
C VAL A 203 -9.47 -2.26 -2.23
N ARG A 204 -9.44 -1.29 -1.29
CA ARG A 204 -8.61 -1.33 -0.07
C ARG A 204 -9.43 -1.33 1.22
N GLY A 205 -10.75 -1.24 1.10
CA GLY A 205 -11.69 -1.32 2.21
C GLY A 205 -11.72 -0.10 3.11
N ARG A 206 -12.25 -0.29 4.32
CA ARG A 206 -12.39 0.73 5.35
C ARG A 206 -11.04 1.10 5.98
N GLU A 207 -10.98 2.29 6.60
CA GLU A 207 -9.82 2.74 7.36
C GLU A 207 -9.45 1.75 8.45
N ARG A 208 -8.16 1.41 8.51
CA ARG A 208 -7.54 0.56 9.51
C ARG A 208 -6.17 1.12 9.83
N SER A 209 -6.01 1.62 11.04
CA SER A 209 -4.73 2.15 11.54
C SER A 209 -3.91 1.02 12.17
N ARG A 210 -2.60 1.02 11.94
CA ARG A 210 -1.66 0.15 12.66
C ARG A 210 -1.48 0.68 14.08
N GLN A 211 -1.06 -0.18 15.00
CA GLN A 211 -0.75 0.24 16.36
C GLN A 211 0.47 1.18 16.35
N PRO A 212 0.46 2.24 17.19
CA PRO A 212 1.59 3.19 17.24
C PRO A 212 2.91 2.54 17.61
N GLU A 213 2.87 1.51 18.45
CA GLU A 213 4.04 0.74 18.88
C GLU A 213 4.69 -0.02 17.72
N ASP A 214 3.88 -0.64 16.84
CA ASP A 214 4.37 -1.39 15.69
C ASP A 214 4.99 -0.44 14.66
N ILE A 215 4.40 0.74 14.46
CA ILE A 215 4.92 1.77 13.54
C ILE A 215 6.24 2.34 14.06
N GLU A 216 6.31 2.66 15.36
CA GLU A 216 7.52 3.18 15.98
C GLU A 216 8.65 2.14 15.96
N ALA A 217 8.35 0.88 16.24
CA ALA A 217 9.34 -0.20 16.17
C ALA A 217 9.90 -0.36 14.75
N GLU A 218 9.04 -0.31 13.73
CA GLU A 218 9.47 -0.37 12.33
C GLU A 218 10.32 0.86 11.95
N LEU A 219 9.95 2.07 12.41
CA LEU A 219 10.74 3.28 12.20
C LEU A 219 12.14 3.15 12.79
N ARG A 220 12.26 2.64 14.03
CA ARG A 220 13.56 2.41 14.69
C ARG A 220 14.44 1.48 13.87
N CYS A 221 13.90 0.36 13.41
CA CYS A 221 14.63 -0.56 12.53
C CYS A 221 15.10 0.14 11.25
N LEU A 222 14.25 0.95 10.62
CA LEU A 222 14.63 1.69 9.41
C LEU A 222 15.79 2.68 9.66
N VAL A 223 15.75 3.40 10.78
CA VAL A 223 16.80 4.34 11.16
C VAL A 223 18.10 3.61 11.47
N GLU A 224 18.05 2.46 12.17
CA GLU A 224 19.20 1.60 12.47
C GLU A 224 19.81 0.98 11.20
N GLU A 225 18.98 0.61 10.21
CA GLU A 225 19.40 0.13 8.90
C GLU A 225 19.98 1.24 8.00
N GLY A 226 19.89 2.51 8.43
CA GLY A 226 20.52 3.66 7.74
C GLY A 226 19.62 4.38 6.75
N TYR A 227 18.31 4.12 6.72
CA TYR A 227 17.38 4.90 5.91
C TYR A 227 17.26 6.32 6.42
N LYS A 228 17.29 7.30 5.50
CA LYS A 228 17.34 8.74 5.81
C LYS A 228 16.08 9.51 5.39
N ASP A 229 15.33 9.02 4.43
CA ASP A 229 14.10 9.64 3.93
C ASP A 229 12.94 8.64 4.07
N ILE A 230 12.12 8.80 5.10
CA ILE A 230 11.05 7.86 5.44
C ILE A 230 9.71 8.53 5.18
N THR A 231 8.92 7.92 4.28
CA THR A 231 7.60 8.43 3.92
C THR A 231 6.50 7.58 4.55
N LEU A 232 5.69 8.21 5.41
CA LEU A 232 4.50 7.60 6.00
C LEU A 232 3.41 7.45 4.95
N LEU A 233 2.87 6.24 4.80
CA LEU A 233 1.86 5.91 3.80
C LEU A 233 0.52 5.55 4.43
N GLY A 234 -0.53 5.95 3.75
CA GLY A 234 -1.91 5.58 3.98
C GLY A 234 -2.76 6.08 2.81
N GLN A 235 -4.06 5.85 2.82
CA GLN A 235 -4.96 6.39 1.81
C GLN A 235 -5.58 7.73 2.24
N ASN A 236 -5.49 8.06 3.53
CA ASN A 236 -5.77 9.37 4.14
C ASN A 236 -5.07 9.40 5.51
N VAL A 237 -3.79 9.74 5.53
CA VAL A 237 -2.97 9.68 6.76
C VAL A 237 -3.52 10.57 7.88
N ASN A 238 -4.18 11.67 7.54
CA ASN A 238 -4.75 12.60 8.52
C ASN A 238 -5.92 12.00 9.32
N SER A 239 -6.50 10.87 8.88
CA SER A 239 -7.54 10.16 9.62
C SER A 239 -6.99 9.06 10.54
N TYR A 240 -5.67 8.88 10.61
CA TYR A 240 -5.04 7.90 11.49
C TYR A 240 -5.57 7.98 12.93
N GLY A 241 -5.76 6.82 13.53
CA GLY A 241 -6.14 6.66 14.93
C GLY A 241 -7.64 6.72 15.21
N LYS A 242 -8.47 7.22 14.28
CA LYS A 242 -9.93 7.33 14.47
C LYS A 242 -10.60 6.00 14.76
N ASP A 243 -10.06 4.91 14.25
CA ASP A 243 -10.57 3.54 14.41
C ASP A 243 -9.95 2.78 15.59
N LEU A 244 -8.87 3.29 16.18
CA LEU A 244 -8.17 2.62 17.28
C LEU A 244 -8.86 2.82 18.65
N GLY A 245 -9.55 3.94 18.84
CA GLY A 245 -10.23 4.24 20.11
C GLY A 245 -9.29 4.55 21.28
N ILE A 246 -8.01 4.89 21.00
CA ILE A 246 -6.96 5.17 22.00
C ILE A 246 -6.76 6.66 22.26
N GLY A 247 -7.56 7.53 21.63
CA GLY A 247 -7.45 8.98 21.81
C GLY A 247 -6.25 9.62 21.12
N MET A 248 -5.50 8.88 20.30
CA MET A 248 -4.36 9.36 19.51
C MET A 248 -4.80 9.67 18.09
N ASP A 249 -4.41 10.83 17.56
CA ASP A 249 -4.59 11.21 16.16
C ASP A 249 -3.26 11.18 15.38
N PHE A 250 -3.30 11.57 14.10
CA PHE A 250 -2.11 11.59 13.24
C PHE A 250 -1.03 12.55 13.76
N SER A 251 -1.40 13.69 14.36
CA SER A 251 -0.44 14.65 14.91
C SER A 251 0.30 14.06 16.11
N ASP A 252 -0.41 13.30 16.96
CA ASP A 252 0.20 12.62 18.10
C ASP A 252 1.16 11.51 17.66
N LEU A 253 0.76 10.72 16.64
CA LEU A 253 1.66 9.74 16.03
C LEU A 253 2.91 10.41 15.45
N LEU A 254 2.72 11.50 14.72
CA LEU A 254 3.83 12.20 14.06
C LEU A 254 4.83 12.75 15.10
N ALA A 255 4.34 13.34 16.20
CA ALA A 255 5.19 13.78 17.31
C ALA A 255 5.92 12.61 17.99
N ARG A 256 5.24 11.46 18.17
CA ARG A 256 5.86 10.24 18.72
C ARG A 256 6.98 9.72 17.83
N LEU A 257 6.79 9.72 16.51
CA LEU A 257 7.78 9.28 15.55
C LEU A 257 8.95 10.27 15.44
N ASP A 258 8.70 11.57 15.54
CA ASP A 258 9.73 12.62 15.56
C ASP A 258 10.67 12.51 16.77
N ALA A 259 10.19 11.96 17.88
CA ALA A 259 10.98 11.73 19.09
C ALA A 259 11.94 10.53 19.00
N VAL A 260 11.88 9.72 17.95
CA VAL A 260 12.80 8.58 17.74
C VAL A 260 14.20 9.13 17.46
N PRO A 261 15.24 8.74 18.22
CA PRO A 261 16.59 9.21 17.98
C PRO A 261 17.14 8.73 16.64
N GLY A 262 17.89 9.59 15.96
CA GLY A 262 18.58 9.25 14.72
C GLY A 262 18.70 10.43 13.76
N GLU A 263 19.24 10.17 12.59
CA GLU A 263 19.37 11.16 11.53
C GLU A 263 18.51 10.72 10.34
N TYR A 264 17.29 11.24 10.25
CA TYR A 264 16.33 10.91 9.20
C TYR A 264 15.36 12.08 8.97
N ARG A 265 14.58 11.99 7.90
CA ARG A 265 13.50 12.92 7.57
C ARG A 265 12.20 12.14 7.44
N LEU A 266 11.16 12.64 8.10
CA LEU A 266 9.80 12.13 7.98
C LEU A 266 9.02 12.95 6.94
N ARG A 267 8.39 12.25 6.03
CA ARG A 267 7.40 12.77 5.08
C ARG A 267 6.10 12.00 5.22
N PHE A 268 5.04 12.53 4.68
CA PHE A 268 3.79 11.81 4.52
C PHE A 268 3.06 12.23 3.26
N MET A 269 2.26 11.32 2.72
CA MET A 269 1.50 11.49 1.50
C MET A 269 0.02 11.19 1.73
N THR A 270 -0.83 11.63 0.79
CA THR A 270 -2.26 11.31 0.81
C THR A 270 -3.05 11.92 1.96
N SER A 271 -2.90 13.23 2.13
CA SER A 271 -3.71 14.02 3.06
C SER A 271 -5.06 14.39 2.45
N HIS A 272 -6.07 14.58 3.30
CA HIS A 272 -7.37 15.09 2.89
C HIS A 272 -7.66 16.42 3.64
N PRO A 273 -8.04 17.52 2.95
CA PRO A 273 -8.25 18.82 3.58
C PRO A 273 -9.20 18.80 4.77
N LYS A 274 -10.27 17.98 4.69
CA LYS A 274 -11.25 17.82 5.78
C LYS A 274 -10.63 17.38 7.12
N ASP A 275 -9.54 16.61 7.07
CA ASP A 275 -8.91 15.98 8.22
C ASP A 275 -7.58 16.66 8.61
N ALA A 276 -7.14 17.70 7.89
CA ALA A 276 -6.00 18.53 8.28
C ALA A 276 -6.41 19.52 9.38
N SER A 277 -5.52 19.79 10.33
CA SER A 277 -5.81 20.62 11.50
C SER A 277 -4.64 21.52 11.88
N GLU A 278 -4.92 22.58 12.66
CA GLU A 278 -3.86 23.44 13.21
C GLU A 278 -2.91 22.68 14.14
N LYS A 279 -3.42 21.64 14.86
CA LYS A 279 -2.59 20.75 15.65
C LYS A 279 -1.52 20.08 14.80
N LEU A 280 -1.91 19.59 13.59
CA LEU A 280 -0.96 19.01 12.65
C LEU A 280 0.10 20.02 12.22
N PHE A 281 -0.30 21.25 11.86
CA PHE A 281 0.65 22.26 11.40
C PHE A 281 1.62 22.67 12.49
N ARG A 282 1.16 22.82 13.73
CA ARG A 282 2.03 23.06 14.88
C ARG A 282 3.00 21.90 15.09
N THR A 283 2.52 20.64 15.09
CA THR A 283 3.39 19.48 15.22
C THR A 283 4.45 19.41 14.11
N MET A 284 4.08 19.75 12.88
CA MET A 284 5.04 19.82 11.77
C MET A 284 6.09 20.91 11.99
N ALA A 285 5.67 22.10 12.43
CA ALA A 285 6.56 23.24 12.66
C ALA A 285 7.52 23.04 13.84
N GLU A 286 7.10 22.32 14.87
CA GLU A 286 7.90 22.02 16.07
C GLU A 286 8.80 20.80 15.88
N GLY A 287 8.53 19.95 14.90
CA GLY A 287 9.26 18.70 14.67
C GLY A 287 10.67 18.91 14.11
N THR A 288 11.60 18.09 14.56
CA THR A 288 13.01 18.14 14.13
C THR A 288 13.25 17.35 12.83
N HIS A 289 12.57 16.22 12.70
CA HIS A 289 12.71 15.32 11.55
C HIS A 289 11.62 15.52 10.50
N ILE A 290 10.54 16.23 10.84
CA ILE A 290 9.36 16.39 9.98
C ILE A 290 9.64 17.37 8.86
N SER A 291 9.41 16.94 7.62
CA SER A 291 9.56 17.81 6.45
C SER A 291 8.43 18.86 6.37
N HIS A 292 8.77 20.11 6.14
CA HIS A 292 7.80 21.18 5.84
C HIS A 292 7.26 21.03 4.40
N GLN A 293 6.77 19.84 4.08
CA GLN A 293 6.14 19.49 2.80
C GLN A 293 4.75 18.92 3.05
N LEU A 294 3.73 19.51 2.43
CA LEU A 294 2.35 19.07 2.56
C LEU A 294 1.73 18.87 1.17
N HIS A 295 1.38 17.62 0.87
CA HIS A 295 0.57 17.30 -0.28
C HIS A 295 -0.91 17.30 0.14
N LEU A 296 -1.67 18.31 -0.30
CA LEU A 296 -3.06 18.52 0.12
C LEU A 296 -3.98 18.71 -1.09
N PRO A 297 -4.46 17.63 -1.71
CA PRO A 297 -5.25 17.67 -2.92
C PRO A 297 -6.59 18.39 -2.74
N PHE A 298 -6.77 19.55 -3.37
CA PHE A 298 -8.04 20.31 -3.30
C PHE A 298 -9.05 19.88 -4.36
N GLN A 299 -8.62 19.25 -5.43
CA GLN A 299 -9.38 18.63 -6.51
C GLN A 299 -10.20 19.59 -7.38
N SER A 300 -10.89 20.59 -6.84
CA SER A 300 -11.63 21.62 -7.57
C SER A 300 -11.73 22.92 -6.80
N GLY A 301 -11.69 24.05 -7.52
CA GLY A 301 -11.95 25.40 -6.97
C GLY A 301 -13.44 25.76 -6.86
N SER A 302 -14.35 24.89 -7.29
CA SER A 302 -15.81 25.10 -7.26
C SER A 302 -16.44 24.39 -6.07
N ASN A 303 -17.14 25.12 -5.20
CA ASN A 303 -17.87 24.53 -4.07
C ASN A 303 -18.96 23.55 -4.52
N GLU A 304 -19.60 23.81 -5.68
CA GLU A 304 -20.58 22.89 -6.25
C GLU A 304 -19.95 21.57 -6.67
N ILE A 305 -18.81 21.63 -7.37
CA ILE A 305 -18.07 20.43 -7.78
C ILE A 305 -17.52 19.70 -6.55
N LEU A 306 -16.94 20.38 -5.56
CA LEU A 306 -16.50 19.76 -4.31
C LEU A 306 -17.64 19.01 -3.60
N LYS A 307 -18.85 19.56 -3.57
CA LYS A 307 -20.04 18.89 -3.03
C LYS A 307 -20.40 17.64 -3.83
N ARG A 308 -20.41 17.72 -5.17
CA ARG A 308 -20.65 16.57 -6.06
C ARG A 308 -19.57 15.48 -5.91
N MET A 309 -18.33 15.90 -5.69
CA MET A 309 -17.20 15.00 -5.39
C MET A 309 -17.27 14.38 -3.99
N ASN A 310 -18.22 14.75 -3.14
CA ASN A 310 -18.32 14.33 -1.73
C ASN A 310 -17.06 14.68 -0.92
N ARG A 311 -16.51 15.89 -1.12
CA ARG A 311 -15.23 16.28 -0.46
C ARG A 311 -15.39 16.78 0.97
N GLY A 312 -16.58 17.28 1.37
CA GLY A 312 -16.90 17.66 2.76
C GLY A 312 -16.19 18.92 3.26
N TYR A 313 -15.71 19.79 2.36
CA TYR A 313 -15.16 21.13 2.64
C TYR A 313 -15.48 22.09 1.49
N THR A 314 -15.28 23.40 1.72
CA THR A 314 -15.42 24.45 0.72
C THR A 314 -14.07 25.03 0.32
N LYS A 315 -14.04 25.77 -0.80
CA LYS A 315 -12.85 26.50 -1.26
C LYS A 315 -12.33 27.46 -0.18
N GLU A 316 -13.24 28.18 0.49
CA GLU A 316 -12.90 29.14 1.52
C GLU A 316 -12.26 28.48 2.73
N ALA A 317 -12.81 27.33 3.18
CA ALA A 317 -12.24 26.53 4.25
C ALA A 317 -10.84 26.00 3.89
N TYR A 318 -10.65 25.57 2.63
CA TYR A 318 -9.35 25.13 2.15
C TYR A 318 -8.32 26.27 2.15
N LEU A 319 -8.69 27.48 1.67
CA LEU A 319 -7.79 28.64 1.66
C LEU A 319 -7.42 29.09 3.09
N SER A 320 -8.39 29.07 4.01
CA SER A 320 -8.13 29.37 5.43
C SER A 320 -7.16 28.36 6.05
N LEU A 321 -7.30 27.07 5.70
CA LEU A 321 -6.40 26.00 6.14
C LEU A 321 -4.96 26.22 5.64
N LEU A 322 -4.79 26.62 4.37
CA LEU A 322 -3.48 26.96 3.80
C LEU A 322 -2.85 28.19 4.47
N ALA A 323 -3.65 29.21 4.76
CA ALA A 323 -3.18 30.42 5.46
C ALA A 323 -2.67 30.06 6.88
N ALA A 324 -3.42 29.23 7.61
CA ALA A 324 -3.01 28.73 8.91
C ALA A 324 -1.70 27.91 8.80
N ALA A 325 -1.60 26.98 7.85
CA ALA A 325 -0.39 26.17 7.65
C ALA A 325 0.85 27.05 7.39
N LYS A 326 0.72 28.07 6.54
CA LYS A 326 1.82 29.01 6.25
C LYS A 326 2.16 29.93 7.43
N THR A 327 1.23 30.19 8.35
CA THR A 327 1.53 30.93 9.58
C THR A 327 2.46 30.15 10.49
N TYR A 328 2.25 28.84 10.61
CA TYR A 328 3.12 27.97 11.39
C TYR A 328 4.46 27.67 10.69
N MET A 329 4.42 27.51 9.35
CA MET A 329 5.57 27.14 8.52
C MET A 329 5.67 28.08 7.31
N PRO A 330 6.34 29.25 7.43
CA PRO A 330 6.49 30.19 6.30
C PRO A 330 7.18 29.61 5.07
N ASP A 331 8.06 28.62 5.27
CA ASP A 331 8.81 27.87 4.27
C ASP A 331 8.09 26.61 3.74
N LEU A 332 6.82 26.40 4.12
CA LEU A 332 6.04 25.23 3.72
C LEU A 332 5.95 25.10 2.20
N VAL A 333 6.36 23.93 1.71
CA VAL A 333 6.18 23.51 0.31
C VAL A 333 4.83 22.79 0.18
N LEU A 334 3.95 23.38 -0.63
CA LEU A 334 2.62 22.82 -0.90
C LEU A 334 2.57 22.18 -2.28
N SER A 335 1.92 21.02 -2.37
CA SER A 335 1.53 20.40 -3.63
C SER A 335 0.08 19.93 -3.58
N SER A 336 -0.55 19.84 -4.75
CA SER A 336 -1.96 19.49 -4.84
C SER A 336 -2.28 18.85 -6.18
N ASP A 337 -3.39 18.11 -6.23
CA ASP A 337 -3.99 17.58 -7.45
C ASP A 337 -5.29 18.33 -7.77
N ILE A 338 -5.58 18.43 -9.07
CA ILE A 338 -6.79 19.05 -9.63
C ILE A 338 -7.42 18.07 -10.61
N ILE A 339 -8.72 17.90 -10.54
CA ILE A 339 -9.54 17.18 -11.52
C ILE A 339 -10.31 18.22 -12.33
N VAL A 340 -10.13 18.21 -13.64
CA VAL A 340 -10.87 19.06 -14.59
C VAL A 340 -11.82 18.22 -15.41
N GLY A 341 -12.94 18.81 -15.84
CA GLY A 341 -13.96 18.10 -16.63
C GLY A 341 -14.76 17.10 -15.81
N PHE A 342 -14.89 17.33 -14.49
CA PHE A 342 -15.75 16.49 -13.65
C PHE A 342 -17.22 16.56 -14.15
N PRO A 343 -18.01 15.45 -14.13
CA PRO A 343 -19.37 15.43 -14.63
C PRO A 343 -20.22 16.59 -14.06
N GLY A 344 -20.70 17.46 -14.97
CA GLY A 344 -21.47 18.65 -14.64
C GLY A 344 -20.63 19.89 -14.30
N GLU A 345 -19.31 19.85 -14.49
CA GLU A 345 -18.46 21.05 -14.48
C GLU A 345 -18.69 21.87 -15.76
N THR A 346 -18.78 23.18 -15.63
CA THR A 346 -18.91 24.13 -16.74
C THR A 346 -17.63 24.94 -16.89
N GLU A 347 -17.44 25.59 -18.03
CA GLU A 347 -16.35 26.53 -18.28
C GLU A 347 -16.38 27.71 -17.31
#